data_c702a61f8a90b2b4ee70f46a89a2e60e
#
_entry.id   c702a61f8a90b2b4ee70f46a89a2e60e
#
_cell.length_a   1.000
_cell.length_b   1.000
_cell.length_c   1.000
_cell.angle_alpha   90.00
_cell.angle_beta   90.00
_cell.angle_gamma   90.00
#
_symmetry.space_group_name_H-M   'P 1'
#
loop_
_entity.id
_entity.type
_entity.pdbx_description
1 polymer ?
#
loop_
_entity_poly.entity_id
_entity_poly.type
_entity_poly.pdbx_seq_one_letter_code
_entity_poly.pdbx_strand_id
1 'polypeptide(L)'
;MKLKLSLVLVACLVSSSAFAAKKEDTISKLQSQLELIQKEINALKEEQSKNNKAVKAELADLQERSDANEFASGLDKIRFGLDFSTGVSNTYSKQLGDKANALNKWAGELNLNMNADVSEYVKFYGRLSMARYWGQLGSQFSGKPIDLDSGRNPATSGTALYVTRAYVDIFATPELILTIGRQPGTEGPGSNLRNNALRQSTYPALFLNTLGDAAIVTYKPSALSDYAFAGRVGYGKVYQWDETDGEVRDWISGKETADSTLYYGSAEARLPLDSIGLGNNLAVVSYVRLQDFSLPIDNGLLNSFLARGANVYDLGNADIANIHFEAYNVAGSGFNYFTSFGYYKGSDRRQIELASTTQAAIAPQIQRQLRFNEKDAWSAHIGGRYDFTQSLKLGAEYFYGSRYWYTMSRPSINDPLNIRMTRGHAADLYGIWQFDRNQFVRLSYTYIKNLWGNRSLPFGGAAKKIDGVSQESTANNIMFMYNLKY
;
A
#
# COMPACT_ATOMS: atom_id res chain seq x y z
N MET A 1 -22.71 -38.61 -1.14
CA MET A 1 -23.62 -39.72 -0.87
C MET A 1 -24.67 -40.00 -1.97
N LYS A 2 -24.51 -39.41 -3.19
CA LYS A 2 -25.43 -39.59 -4.35
C LYS A 2 -25.03 -40.70 -5.34
N LEU A 3 -23.93 -41.44 -5.11
CA LEU A 3 -23.39 -42.40 -6.08
C LEU A 3 -23.67 -43.87 -5.76
N LYS A 4 -24.38 -44.18 -4.67
CA LYS A 4 -24.69 -45.58 -4.31
C LYS A 4 -26.09 -46.03 -4.63
N LEU A 5 -26.96 -45.14 -5.12
CA LEU A 5 -28.36 -45.47 -5.44
C LEU A 5 -28.57 -45.95 -6.90
N SER A 6 -27.61 -45.70 -7.79
CA SER A 6 -27.76 -46.02 -9.22
C SER A 6 -27.33 -47.46 -9.59
N LEU A 7 -26.64 -48.17 -8.70
CA LEU A 7 -26.13 -49.51 -9.02
C LEU A 7 -27.09 -50.66 -8.74
N VAL A 8 -28.13 -50.39 -7.95
CA VAL A 8 -29.13 -51.44 -7.61
C VAL A 8 -30.24 -51.57 -8.67
N LEU A 9 -30.45 -50.53 -9.49
CA LEU A 9 -31.53 -50.55 -10.49
C LEU A 9 -31.18 -51.25 -11.81
N VAL A 10 -29.89 -51.52 -12.07
CA VAL A 10 -29.40 -52.13 -13.33
C VAL A 10 -29.34 -53.67 -13.24
N ALA A 11 -29.31 -54.22 -12.03
CA ALA A 11 -29.22 -55.68 -11.86
C ALA A 11 -30.53 -56.45 -12.04
N CYS A 12 -31.69 -55.76 -12.11
CA CYS A 12 -33.01 -56.42 -12.25
C CYS A 12 -33.55 -56.54 -13.67
N LEU A 13 -32.77 -56.16 -14.71
CA LEU A 13 -33.31 -56.09 -16.09
C LEU A 13 -32.73 -57.15 -17.06
N VAL A 14 -31.92 -58.10 -16.60
CA VAL A 14 -31.27 -59.08 -17.53
C VAL A 14 -31.68 -60.56 -17.31
N SER A 15 -32.75 -60.85 -16.63
CA SER A 15 -33.19 -62.26 -16.52
C SER A 15 -34.70 -62.44 -16.79
N SER A 16 -35.11 -62.12 -18.02
CA SER A 16 -36.45 -62.42 -18.51
C SER A 16 -36.44 -63.19 -19.84
N SER A 17 -35.97 -64.43 -19.84
CA SER A 17 -36.32 -65.39 -20.88
C SER A 17 -36.04 -66.80 -20.42
N ALA A 18 -36.87 -67.35 -19.56
CA ALA A 18 -37.18 -68.78 -19.46
C ALA A 18 -38.09 -69.02 -18.25
N PHE A 19 -39.19 -69.68 -18.48
CA PHE A 19 -40.13 -70.23 -17.54
C PHE A 19 -41.46 -69.46 -17.30
N ALA A 20 -42.41 -69.81 -18.14
CA ALA A 20 -43.78 -69.35 -18.09
C ALA A 20 -44.74 -70.13 -17.13
N ALA A 21 -44.23 -70.78 -16.07
CA ALA A 21 -44.99 -71.55 -15.12
C ALA A 21 -44.73 -71.23 -13.60
N LYS A 22 -43.94 -70.19 -13.32
CA LYS A 22 -43.70 -69.77 -11.94
C LYS A 22 -43.96 -68.23 -11.72
N LYS A 23 -44.76 -67.68 -12.60
CA LYS A 23 -44.93 -66.21 -12.69
C LYS A 23 -45.74 -65.58 -11.57
N GLU A 24 -46.76 -66.25 -11.03
CA GLU A 24 -47.68 -65.67 -10.00
C GLU A 24 -46.98 -65.59 -8.63
N ASP A 25 -46.27 -66.62 -8.23
CA ASP A 25 -45.60 -66.66 -6.93
C ASP A 25 -44.37 -65.74 -6.83
N THR A 26 -43.73 -65.51 -7.97
CA THR A 26 -42.58 -64.56 -8.06
C THR A 26 -43.05 -63.11 -8.11
N ILE A 27 -44.18 -62.82 -8.73
CA ILE A 27 -44.79 -61.48 -8.79
C ILE A 27 -45.31 -61.10 -7.41
N SER A 28 -45.96 -62.00 -6.69
CA SER A 28 -46.44 -61.73 -5.32
C SER A 28 -45.26 -61.51 -4.33
N LYS A 29 -44.14 -62.28 -4.48
CA LYS A 29 -42.90 -62.05 -3.68
C LYS A 29 -42.23 -60.72 -4.03
N LEU A 30 -42.20 -60.35 -5.30
CA LEU A 30 -41.67 -59.05 -5.73
C LEU A 30 -42.54 -57.87 -5.27
N GLN A 31 -43.87 -58.06 -5.29
CA GLN A 31 -44.78 -57.04 -4.75
C GLN A 31 -44.64 -56.88 -3.24
N SER A 32 -44.53 -57.97 -2.48
CA SER A 32 -44.29 -57.89 -1.03
C SER A 32 -42.91 -57.27 -0.69
N GLN A 33 -41.86 -57.56 -1.50
CA GLN A 33 -40.57 -56.89 -1.37
C GLN A 33 -40.62 -55.41 -1.71
N LEU A 34 -41.41 -55.05 -2.72
CA LEU A 34 -41.59 -53.65 -3.13
C LEU A 34 -42.35 -52.85 -2.05
N GLU A 35 -43.38 -53.44 -1.43
CA GLU A 35 -44.04 -52.84 -0.29
C GLU A 35 -43.13 -52.68 0.93
N LEU A 36 -42.29 -53.67 1.23
CA LEU A 36 -41.30 -53.59 2.29
C LEU A 36 -40.26 -52.47 2.04
N ILE A 37 -39.73 -52.38 0.82
CA ILE A 37 -38.79 -51.32 0.40
C ILE A 37 -39.51 -49.95 0.45
N GLN A 38 -40.76 -49.89 0.02
CA GLN A 38 -41.53 -48.64 0.08
C GLN A 38 -41.79 -48.18 1.51
N LYS A 39 -41.98 -49.10 2.43
CA LYS A 39 -42.16 -48.86 3.86
C LYS A 39 -40.85 -48.42 4.51
N GLU A 40 -39.71 -49.02 4.13
CA GLU A 40 -38.37 -48.57 4.57
C GLU A 40 -38.00 -47.18 4.02
N ILE A 41 -38.29 -46.91 2.75
CA ILE A 41 -38.10 -45.59 2.14
C ILE A 41 -38.92 -44.52 2.86
N ASN A 42 -40.15 -44.81 3.20
CA ASN A 42 -40.99 -43.89 3.94
C ASN A 42 -40.49 -43.65 5.38
N ALA A 43 -40.08 -44.74 6.06
CA ALA A 43 -39.47 -44.63 7.38
C ALA A 43 -38.18 -43.83 7.36
N LEU A 44 -37.29 -44.05 6.37
CA LEU A 44 -36.08 -43.29 6.16
C LEU A 44 -36.33 -41.81 5.81
N LYS A 45 -37.40 -41.54 5.04
CA LYS A 45 -37.85 -40.17 4.75
C LYS A 45 -38.38 -39.45 5.99
N GLU A 46 -39.09 -40.14 6.86
CA GLU A 46 -39.55 -39.58 8.13
C GLU A 46 -38.39 -39.32 9.09
N GLU A 47 -37.43 -40.27 9.17
CA GLU A 47 -36.23 -40.14 9.98
C GLU A 47 -35.34 -39.00 9.47
N GLN A 48 -35.17 -38.90 8.14
CA GLN A 48 -34.45 -37.81 7.50
C GLN A 48 -35.16 -36.44 7.71
N SER A 49 -36.50 -36.42 7.69
CA SER A 49 -37.28 -35.23 8.00
C SER A 49 -37.12 -34.79 9.47
N LYS A 50 -37.12 -35.76 10.39
CA LYS A 50 -36.86 -35.49 11.82
C LYS A 50 -35.46 -35.02 12.08
N ASN A 51 -34.47 -35.68 11.46
CA ASN A 51 -33.07 -35.23 11.56
C ASN A 51 -32.85 -33.86 10.94
N ASN A 52 -33.47 -33.56 9.78
CA ASN A 52 -33.37 -32.23 9.19
C ASN A 52 -34.05 -31.13 10.04
N LYS A 53 -35.14 -31.47 10.75
CA LYS A 53 -35.77 -30.55 11.70
C LYS A 53 -34.90 -30.35 12.95
N ALA A 54 -34.31 -31.42 13.46
CA ALA A 54 -33.40 -31.34 14.59
C ALA A 54 -32.12 -30.52 14.25
N VAL A 55 -31.53 -30.79 13.09
CA VAL A 55 -30.34 -30.03 12.59
C VAL A 55 -30.71 -28.56 12.34
N LYS A 56 -31.88 -28.27 11.81
CA LYS A 56 -32.32 -26.87 11.66
C LYS A 56 -32.57 -26.17 12.99
N ALA A 57 -33.11 -26.87 13.99
CA ALA A 57 -33.30 -26.32 15.32
C ALA A 57 -31.97 -26.10 16.03
N GLU A 58 -31.03 -27.03 15.87
CA GLU A 58 -29.66 -26.91 16.42
C GLU A 58 -28.87 -25.80 15.72
N LEU A 59 -29.06 -25.63 14.41
CA LEU A 59 -28.47 -24.52 13.65
C LEU A 59 -29.06 -23.16 14.08
N ALA A 60 -30.34 -23.10 14.36
CA ALA A 60 -30.99 -21.89 14.87
C ALA A 60 -30.55 -21.56 16.29
N ASP A 61 -30.37 -22.57 17.18
CA ASP A 61 -29.84 -22.40 18.53
C ASP A 61 -28.36 -21.97 18.48
N LEU A 62 -27.57 -22.55 17.58
CA LEU A 62 -26.17 -22.15 17.35
C LEU A 62 -26.07 -20.72 16.77
N GLN A 63 -26.99 -20.33 15.88
CA GLN A 63 -27.07 -18.96 15.40
C GLN A 63 -27.46 -17.99 16.53
N GLU A 64 -28.48 -18.33 17.31
CA GLU A 64 -28.90 -17.50 18.45
C GLU A 64 -27.83 -17.40 19.53
N ARG A 65 -27.09 -18.49 19.79
CA ARG A 65 -25.91 -18.48 20.68
C ARG A 65 -24.70 -17.73 20.10
N SER A 66 -24.53 -17.79 18.78
CA SER A 66 -23.54 -16.97 18.07
C SER A 66 -23.89 -15.50 18.20
N ASP A 67 -25.14 -15.13 17.93
CA ASP A 67 -25.64 -13.76 18.04
C ASP A 67 -25.59 -13.22 19.48
N ALA A 68 -25.85 -14.08 20.48
CA ALA A 68 -25.73 -13.72 21.90
C ALA A 68 -24.26 -13.62 22.39
N ASN A 69 -23.35 -14.41 21.81
CA ASN A 69 -21.90 -14.28 22.05
C ASN A 69 -21.25 -13.17 21.21
N GLU A 70 -21.95 -12.63 20.22
CA GLU A 70 -21.43 -11.54 19.36
C GLU A 70 -21.08 -10.27 20.14
N PHE A 71 -21.74 -9.99 21.25
CA PHE A 71 -21.37 -8.90 22.16
C PHE A 71 -20.17 -9.22 23.06
N ALA A 72 -19.83 -10.50 23.26
CA ALA A 72 -18.74 -10.89 24.17
C ALA A 72 -17.39 -11.07 23.47
N SER A 73 -17.33 -11.30 22.15
CA SER A 73 -16.10 -11.56 21.43
C SER A 73 -16.01 -10.84 20.08
N GLY A 74 -16.14 -9.50 20.09
CA GLY A 74 -15.85 -8.68 18.91
C GLY A 74 -14.44 -8.94 18.33
N LEU A 75 -13.58 -9.61 19.09
CA LEU A 75 -12.26 -10.06 18.66
C LEU A 75 -12.32 -11.26 17.69
N ASP A 76 -13.32 -12.13 17.79
CA ASP A 76 -13.43 -13.31 16.93
C ASP A 76 -13.80 -12.97 15.47
N LYS A 77 -14.33 -11.76 15.25
CA LYS A 77 -14.63 -11.24 13.91
C LYS A 77 -13.45 -10.58 13.24
N ILE A 78 -12.39 -10.27 13.99
CA ILE A 78 -11.21 -9.60 13.47
C ILE A 78 -10.14 -10.66 13.15
N ARG A 79 -9.81 -10.77 11.87
CA ARG A 79 -8.66 -11.57 11.44
C ARG A 79 -7.40 -10.77 11.64
N PHE A 80 -6.48 -11.29 12.42
CA PHE A 80 -5.18 -10.70 12.65
C PHE A 80 -4.15 -11.29 11.69
N GLY A 81 -3.21 -10.46 11.28
CA GLY A 81 -2.03 -10.84 10.51
C GLY A 81 -0.82 -10.09 11.05
N LEU A 82 0.36 -10.66 10.92
CA LEU A 82 1.60 -10.10 11.42
C LEU A 82 2.61 -9.97 10.28
N ASP A 83 3.13 -8.75 10.05
CA ASP A 83 4.30 -8.55 9.23
C ASP A 83 5.45 -8.08 10.14
N PHE A 84 6.56 -8.77 10.11
CA PHE A 84 7.77 -8.40 10.83
C PHE A 84 8.94 -8.34 9.88
N SER A 85 9.67 -7.23 9.92
CA SER A 85 10.89 -7.03 9.13
C SER A 85 11.98 -6.52 10.04
N THR A 86 13.18 -7.09 9.92
CA THR A 86 14.34 -6.59 10.65
C THR A 86 15.60 -6.79 9.83
N GLY A 87 16.56 -5.90 10.01
CA GLY A 87 17.78 -6.00 9.25
C GLY A 87 18.85 -4.99 9.63
N VAL A 88 19.97 -5.09 8.96
CA VAL A 88 21.13 -4.23 9.13
C VAL A 88 21.47 -3.53 7.83
N SER A 89 21.83 -2.24 7.92
CA SER A 89 22.29 -1.44 6.80
C SER A 89 23.61 -0.74 7.09
N ASN A 90 24.43 -0.63 6.04
CA ASN A 90 25.66 0.14 6.04
C ASN A 90 25.54 1.18 4.94
N THR A 91 25.52 2.45 5.33
CA THR A 91 25.39 3.58 4.41
C THR A 91 26.67 4.38 4.38
N TYR A 92 27.15 4.67 3.19
CA TYR A 92 28.29 5.53 2.90
C TYR A 92 27.78 6.70 2.07
N SER A 93 28.04 7.92 2.50
CA SER A 93 27.61 9.12 1.78
C SER A 93 28.72 10.13 1.63
N LYS A 94 28.64 10.92 0.57
CA LYS A 94 29.52 12.06 0.31
C LYS A 94 28.68 13.25 -0.14
N GLN A 95 28.82 14.36 0.55
CA GLN A 95 28.14 15.62 0.24
C GLN A 95 29.06 16.80 0.56
N LEU A 96 29.13 17.80 -0.33
CA LEU A 96 29.93 19.00 -0.17
C LEU A 96 31.42 18.74 0.13
N GLY A 97 31.96 17.60 -0.31
CA GLY A 97 33.32 17.17 -0.01
C GLY A 97 33.46 16.28 1.23
N ASP A 98 32.53 16.38 2.17
CA ASP A 98 32.53 15.60 3.41
C ASP A 98 32.02 14.18 3.18
N LYS A 99 32.62 13.23 3.91
CA LYS A 99 32.18 11.82 3.92
C LYS A 99 31.50 11.55 5.24
N ALA A 100 30.37 10.91 5.19
CA ALA A 100 29.65 10.42 6.36
C ALA A 100 29.28 8.94 6.17
N ASN A 101 29.48 8.17 7.22
CA ASN A 101 29.17 6.74 7.23
C ASN A 101 28.20 6.44 8.37
N ALA A 102 27.20 5.65 8.10
CA ALA A 102 26.29 5.08 9.10
C ALA A 102 26.36 3.56 8.99
N LEU A 103 27.19 2.95 9.83
CA LEU A 103 27.52 1.53 9.79
C LEU A 103 26.76 0.77 10.88
N ASN A 104 26.46 -0.51 10.61
CA ASN A 104 25.80 -1.42 11.53
C ASN A 104 24.48 -0.87 12.09
N LYS A 105 23.70 -0.23 11.22
CA LYS A 105 22.44 0.36 11.60
C LYS A 105 21.34 -0.69 11.55
N TRP A 106 21.03 -1.23 12.71
CA TRP A 106 19.94 -2.22 12.86
C TRP A 106 18.61 -1.52 13.00
N ALA A 107 17.64 -1.97 12.25
CA ALA A 107 16.27 -1.46 12.30
C ALA A 107 15.27 -2.62 12.25
N GLY A 108 14.09 -2.41 12.78
CA GLY A 108 12.96 -3.34 12.70
C GLY A 108 11.65 -2.61 12.54
N GLU A 109 10.73 -3.26 11.86
CA GLU A 109 9.33 -2.84 11.70
C GLU A 109 8.41 -4.01 12.05
N LEU A 110 7.39 -3.71 12.83
CA LEU A 110 6.32 -4.61 13.19
C LEU A 110 5.00 -4.02 12.73
N ASN A 111 4.20 -4.77 11.98
CA ASN A 111 2.87 -4.39 11.57
C ASN A 111 1.86 -5.44 12.06
N LEU A 112 0.89 -5.01 12.83
CA LEU A 112 -0.27 -5.81 13.20
C LEU A 112 -1.43 -5.43 12.27
N ASN A 113 -1.77 -6.33 11.36
CA ASN A 113 -2.89 -6.16 10.44
C ASN A 113 -4.17 -6.65 11.10
N MET A 114 -5.27 -5.95 10.85
CA MET A 114 -6.60 -6.26 11.35
C MET A 114 -7.59 -6.13 10.20
N ASN A 115 -8.32 -7.19 9.91
CA ASN A 115 -9.37 -7.17 8.88
C ASN A 115 -10.64 -7.76 9.47
N ALA A 116 -11.77 -7.09 9.26
CA ALA A 116 -13.06 -7.58 9.70
C ALA A 116 -14.11 -7.44 8.60
N ASP A 117 -14.90 -8.50 8.40
CA ASP A 117 -16.11 -8.46 7.62
C ASP A 117 -17.25 -8.03 8.58
N VAL A 118 -17.50 -6.70 8.65
CA VAL A 118 -18.49 -6.11 9.58
C VAL A 118 -19.92 -6.52 9.16
N SER A 119 -20.19 -6.54 7.86
CA SER A 119 -21.40 -7.05 7.26
C SER A 119 -21.11 -7.49 5.82
N GLU A 120 -22.11 -7.98 5.10
CA GLU A 120 -21.99 -8.29 3.66
C GLU A 120 -21.62 -7.07 2.80
N TYR A 121 -21.97 -5.85 3.29
CA TYR A 121 -21.72 -4.59 2.57
C TYR A 121 -20.57 -3.78 3.15
N VAL A 122 -20.00 -4.15 4.30
CA VAL A 122 -18.97 -3.34 4.99
C VAL A 122 -17.80 -4.19 5.42
N LYS A 123 -16.62 -3.80 5.00
CA LYS A 123 -15.34 -4.40 5.43
C LYS A 123 -14.46 -3.35 6.07
N PHE A 124 -13.85 -3.70 7.19
CA PHE A 124 -12.87 -2.86 7.88
C PHE A 124 -11.46 -3.37 7.64
N TYR A 125 -10.53 -2.43 7.47
CA TYR A 125 -9.10 -2.71 7.34
C TYR A 125 -8.30 -1.82 8.27
N GLY A 126 -7.56 -2.44 9.17
CA GLY A 126 -6.70 -1.76 10.13
C GLY A 126 -5.25 -2.22 10.07
N ARG A 127 -4.33 -1.34 10.48
CA ARG A 127 -2.94 -1.70 10.73
C ARG A 127 -2.34 -0.79 11.78
N LEU A 128 -1.76 -1.40 12.81
CA LEU A 128 -0.87 -0.74 13.74
C LEU A 128 0.58 -1.05 13.33
N SER A 129 1.40 -0.04 13.26
CA SER A 129 2.81 -0.17 12.85
C SER A 129 3.74 0.42 13.91
N MET A 130 4.89 -0.21 14.08
CA MET A 130 6.00 0.31 14.86
C MET A 130 7.28 0.11 14.06
N ALA A 131 8.05 1.17 13.82
CA ALA A 131 9.37 1.10 13.22
C ALA A 131 10.40 1.78 14.12
N ARG A 132 11.52 1.11 14.39
CA ARG A 132 12.55 1.61 15.30
C ARG A 132 13.94 1.15 14.92
N TYR A 133 14.96 1.90 15.36
CA TYR A 133 16.33 1.40 15.42
C TYR A 133 16.52 0.57 16.67
N TRP A 134 17.32 -0.50 16.58
CA TRP A 134 17.69 -1.29 17.76
C TRP A 134 18.49 -0.45 18.76
N GLY A 135 18.22 -0.63 20.04
CA GLY A 135 18.86 0.15 21.09
C GLY A 135 18.37 1.60 21.22
N GLN A 136 17.37 2.02 20.42
CA GLN A 136 16.79 3.36 20.55
C GLN A 136 16.02 3.48 21.86
N LEU A 137 16.42 4.45 22.69
CA LEU A 137 15.84 4.72 24.01
C LEU A 137 14.71 5.75 23.87
N GLY A 138 13.49 5.26 23.58
CA GLY A 138 12.27 6.09 23.65
C GLY A 138 12.20 7.25 22.66
N SER A 139 11.24 8.15 22.91
CA SER A 139 10.93 9.30 22.08
C SER A 139 11.93 10.46 22.20
N GLN A 140 12.98 10.35 22.98
CA GLN A 140 13.95 11.43 23.19
C GLN A 140 14.65 11.89 21.92
N PHE A 141 14.64 11.07 20.87
CA PHE A 141 15.18 11.40 19.55
C PHE A 141 14.10 11.48 18.47
N SER A 142 12.84 11.26 18.80
CA SER A 142 11.77 11.61 17.89
C SER A 142 11.68 13.13 17.92
N GLY A 143 12.35 13.78 16.99
CA GLY A 143 11.92 15.10 16.58
C GLY A 143 10.39 14.99 16.41
N LYS A 144 9.67 16.03 16.76
CA LYS A 144 8.22 16.09 16.54
C LYS A 144 7.91 15.46 15.19
N PRO A 145 6.82 14.70 15.05
CA PRO A 145 6.43 14.19 13.76
C PRO A 145 6.33 15.37 12.80
N ILE A 146 7.39 15.56 12.05
CA ILE A 146 7.43 16.56 11.03
C ILE A 146 6.86 15.86 9.84
N ASP A 147 5.72 16.32 9.41
CA ASP A 147 5.16 16.06 8.11
C ASP A 147 4.87 14.64 7.72
N LEU A 148 3.87 14.42 6.95
CA LEU A 148 3.64 13.24 6.14
C LEU A 148 4.11 11.96 6.84
N ASP A 149 3.63 11.75 8.05
CA ASP A 149 4.00 10.60 8.85
C ASP A 149 3.63 9.33 8.10
N SER A 150 4.64 8.67 7.54
CA SER A 150 4.44 7.36 6.93
C SER A 150 4.28 6.25 7.99
N GLY A 151 4.55 6.56 9.26
CA GLY A 151 4.60 5.57 10.33
C GLY A 151 5.74 4.56 10.19
N ARG A 152 6.53 4.65 9.14
CA ARG A 152 7.52 3.63 8.73
C ARG A 152 8.97 4.09 8.83
N ASN A 153 9.20 5.31 9.24
CA ASN A 153 10.55 5.84 9.42
C ASN A 153 11.02 5.60 10.86
N PRO A 154 12.06 4.77 11.08
CA PRO A 154 12.58 4.49 12.42
C PRO A 154 13.04 5.73 13.18
N ALA A 155 13.49 6.77 12.48
CA ALA A 155 13.95 8.01 13.08
C ALA A 155 12.81 8.85 13.66
N THR A 156 11.61 8.72 13.11
CA THR A 156 10.42 9.48 13.54
C THR A 156 9.45 8.67 14.38
N SER A 157 9.34 7.35 14.12
CA SER A 157 8.38 6.49 14.81
C SER A 157 8.81 6.10 16.24
N GLY A 158 10.11 5.94 16.47
CA GLY A 158 10.61 5.51 17.78
C GLY A 158 9.99 4.18 18.24
N THR A 159 9.45 4.16 19.45
CA THR A 159 8.74 3.01 20.03
C THR A 159 7.23 3.16 20.02
N ALA A 160 6.70 4.24 19.47
CA ALA A 160 5.27 4.49 19.42
C ALA A 160 4.59 3.57 18.40
N LEU A 161 3.37 3.15 18.71
CA LEU A 161 2.48 2.48 17.78
C LEU A 161 1.69 3.53 16.99
N TYR A 162 1.71 3.40 15.67
CA TYR A 162 1.01 4.29 14.76
C TYR A 162 -0.11 3.56 14.05
N VAL A 163 -1.23 4.24 13.88
CA VAL A 163 -2.30 3.76 13.00
C VAL A 163 -1.90 4.10 11.56
N THR A 164 -1.37 3.12 10.84
CA THR A 164 -0.95 3.30 9.43
C THR A 164 -2.03 2.92 8.44
N ARG A 165 -3.14 2.31 8.92
CA ARG A 165 -4.32 2.00 8.13
C ARG A 165 -5.52 1.93 9.06
N ALA A 166 -6.60 2.61 8.72
CA ALA A 166 -7.88 2.52 9.40
C ALA A 166 -8.97 3.02 8.45
N TYR A 167 -9.50 2.15 7.60
CA TYR A 167 -10.57 2.52 6.68
C TYR A 167 -11.61 1.42 6.56
N VAL A 168 -12.77 1.82 6.08
CA VAL A 168 -13.87 0.92 5.72
C VAL A 168 -14.12 0.97 4.22
N ASP A 169 -14.40 -0.19 3.63
CA ASP A 169 -14.97 -0.32 2.31
C ASP A 169 -16.46 -0.61 2.44
N ILE A 170 -17.29 0.24 1.84
CA ILE A 170 -18.74 0.12 1.78
C ILE A 170 -19.12 -0.24 0.35
N PHE A 171 -19.61 -1.44 0.15
CA PHE A 171 -20.05 -1.98 -1.14
C PHE A 171 -21.49 -1.54 -1.40
N ALA A 172 -21.67 -0.34 -1.96
CA ALA A 172 -23.00 0.19 -2.27
C ALA A 172 -23.69 -0.64 -3.36
N THR A 173 -22.91 -1.14 -4.32
CA THR A 173 -23.30 -2.14 -5.32
C THR A 173 -22.08 -3.03 -5.61
N PRO A 174 -22.23 -4.16 -6.35
CA PRO A 174 -21.07 -4.94 -6.80
C PRO A 174 -20.04 -4.16 -7.62
N GLU A 175 -20.46 -3.07 -8.25
CA GLU A 175 -19.61 -2.20 -9.08
C GLU A 175 -19.11 -0.95 -8.38
N LEU A 176 -19.76 -0.52 -7.28
CA LEU A 176 -19.50 0.75 -6.63
C LEU A 176 -19.09 0.55 -5.17
N ILE A 177 -17.88 0.98 -4.86
CA ILE A 177 -17.29 0.88 -3.51
C ILE A 177 -16.97 2.28 -3.03
N LEU A 178 -17.40 2.61 -1.82
CA LEU A 178 -16.99 3.82 -1.10
C LEU A 178 -15.99 3.42 -0.01
N THR A 179 -14.78 3.96 -0.09
CA THR A 179 -13.72 3.76 0.92
C THR A 179 -13.56 5.02 1.74
N ILE A 180 -13.65 4.94 3.08
CA ILE A 180 -13.52 6.10 3.97
C ILE A 180 -12.56 5.78 5.10
N GLY A 181 -11.64 6.70 5.39
CA GLY A 181 -10.72 6.66 6.52
C GLY A 181 -9.26 6.78 6.12
N ARG A 182 -8.35 6.33 7.01
CA ARG A 182 -6.91 6.45 6.83
C ARG A 182 -6.39 5.47 5.80
N GLN A 183 -5.93 6.02 4.68
CA GLN A 183 -5.39 5.27 3.56
C GLN A 183 -3.92 4.89 3.78
N PRO A 184 -3.51 3.68 3.40
CA PRO A 184 -2.12 3.27 3.50
C PRO A 184 -1.25 4.01 2.48
N GLY A 185 -0.06 4.41 2.91
CA GLY A 185 1.02 4.75 1.98
C GLY A 185 1.56 3.51 1.26
N THR A 186 2.21 3.71 0.13
CA THR A 186 2.93 2.66 -0.59
C THR A 186 4.39 3.04 -0.79
N GLU A 187 5.28 2.06 -0.89
CA GLU A 187 6.70 2.33 -1.13
C GLU A 187 7.03 2.58 -2.61
N GLY A 188 6.02 2.83 -3.43
CA GLY A 188 6.15 3.19 -4.83
C GLY A 188 6.12 2.03 -5.80
N PRO A 189 6.19 2.33 -7.10
CA PRO A 189 6.24 1.33 -8.15
C PRO A 189 7.37 0.32 -7.90
N GLY A 190 7.10 -0.95 -8.17
CA GLY A 190 8.07 -2.04 -8.01
C GLY A 190 8.35 -2.46 -6.57
N SER A 191 7.85 -1.76 -5.55
CA SER A 191 8.09 -2.13 -4.15
C SER A 191 7.56 -3.53 -3.81
N ASN A 192 6.48 -3.97 -4.45
CA ASN A 192 5.96 -5.32 -4.32
C ASN A 192 6.93 -6.39 -4.85
N LEU A 193 7.66 -6.13 -5.93
CA LEU A 193 8.71 -7.03 -6.42
C LEU A 193 9.87 -7.09 -5.44
N ARG A 194 10.37 -5.93 -5.00
CA ARG A 194 11.49 -5.80 -4.07
C ARG A 194 11.17 -6.37 -2.68
N ASN A 195 9.95 -6.20 -2.20
CA ASN A 195 9.51 -6.66 -0.88
C ASN A 195 8.81 -8.03 -0.93
N ASN A 196 8.89 -8.72 -2.07
CA ASN A 196 8.28 -10.03 -2.28
C ASN A 196 6.82 -10.10 -1.77
N ALA A 197 6.05 -9.09 -2.15
CA ALA A 197 4.68 -8.88 -1.69
C ALA A 197 3.72 -8.85 -2.88
N LEU A 198 2.44 -9.06 -2.59
CA LEU A 198 1.38 -8.81 -3.55
C LEU A 198 1.31 -7.33 -3.90
N ARG A 199 0.83 -7.03 -5.09
CA ARG A 199 0.55 -5.66 -5.51
C ARG A 199 -0.43 -5.00 -4.56
N GLN A 200 -0.14 -3.78 -4.14
CA GLN A 200 -1.05 -2.96 -3.37
C GLN A 200 -1.97 -2.16 -4.31
N SER A 201 -3.20 -1.92 -3.91
CA SER A 201 -4.21 -1.25 -4.74
C SER A 201 -3.97 0.25 -4.93
N THR A 202 -3.11 0.87 -4.14
CA THR A 202 -2.84 2.31 -4.21
C THR A 202 -1.57 2.58 -5.01
N TYR A 203 -1.73 2.75 -6.30
CA TYR A 203 -0.78 3.42 -7.15
C TYR A 203 -1.37 4.79 -7.48
N PRO A 204 -0.71 5.81 -7.28
CA PRO A 204 0.48 6.32 -7.92
C PRO A 204 1.61 6.59 -6.92
N ALA A 205 2.14 5.59 -6.40
CA ALA A 205 3.06 5.68 -5.29
C ALA A 205 4.43 6.27 -5.63
N LEU A 206 4.64 6.73 -6.84
CA LEU A 206 5.85 7.48 -7.15
C LEU A 206 5.93 8.80 -6.36
N PHE A 207 4.77 9.40 -6.02
CA PHE A 207 4.71 10.72 -5.40
C PHE A 207 4.27 10.69 -3.95
N LEU A 208 3.40 9.77 -3.61
CA LEU A 208 2.72 9.76 -2.34
C LEU A 208 3.02 8.45 -1.61
N ASN A 209 4.03 8.49 -0.76
CA ASN A 209 4.21 7.49 0.28
C ASN A 209 3.89 8.13 1.63
N THR A 210 2.68 8.63 1.76
CA THR A 210 2.16 9.26 2.96
C THR A 210 0.89 8.58 3.41
N LEU A 211 0.56 8.74 4.66
CA LEU A 211 -0.73 8.41 5.22
C LEU A 211 -1.65 9.60 4.98
N GLY A 212 -2.86 9.35 4.55
CA GLY A 212 -3.86 10.39 4.33
C GLY A 212 -5.23 9.90 4.72
N ASP A 213 -6.03 10.79 5.31
CA ASP A 213 -7.43 10.52 5.61
C ASP A 213 -8.26 10.97 4.41
N ALA A 214 -9.00 10.04 3.80
CA ALA A 214 -9.67 10.28 2.52
C ALA A 214 -11.00 9.53 2.41
N ALA A 215 -11.87 10.07 1.55
CA ALA A 215 -13.02 9.37 0.99
C ALA A 215 -12.77 9.12 -0.51
N ILE A 216 -12.88 7.87 -0.92
CA ILE A 216 -12.59 7.43 -2.30
C ILE A 216 -13.78 6.63 -2.82
N VAL A 217 -14.27 7.01 -3.99
CA VAL A 217 -15.26 6.23 -4.74
C VAL A 217 -14.51 5.42 -5.79
N THR A 218 -14.71 4.11 -5.78
CA THR A 218 -14.19 3.17 -6.78
C THR A 218 -15.33 2.61 -7.60
N TYR A 219 -15.22 2.71 -8.92
CA TYR A 219 -16.18 2.15 -9.87
C TYR A 219 -15.53 1.05 -10.71
N LYS A 220 -16.13 -0.13 -10.71
CA LYS A 220 -15.69 -1.33 -11.43
C LYS A 220 -16.84 -1.86 -12.29
N PRO A 221 -17.05 -1.28 -13.50
CA PRO A 221 -18.17 -1.70 -14.35
C PRO A 221 -18.06 -3.16 -14.79
N SER A 222 -19.13 -3.91 -14.67
CA SER A 222 -19.20 -5.30 -15.09
C SER A 222 -18.91 -5.50 -16.58
N ALA A 223 -19.27 -4.51 -17.41
CA ALA A 223 -18.96 -4.50 -18.84
C ALA A 223 -17.46 -4.47 -19.18
N LEU A 224 -16.60 -4.09 -18.23
CA LEU A 224 -15.14 -4.05 -18.39
C LEU A 224 -14.43 -5.06 -17.47
N SER A 225 -15.16 -6.07 -16.98
CA SER A 225 -14.60 -7.11 -16.09
C SER A 225 -13.41 -7.87 -16.71
N ASP A 226 -13.44 -8.14 -18.02
CA ASP A 226 -12.36 -8.82 -18.74
C ASP A 226 -11.03 -8.04 -18.69
N TYR A 227 -11.13 -6.73 -18.59
CA TYR A 227 -9.98 -5.84 -18.45
C TYR A 227 -9.64 -5.54 -16.98
N ALA A 228 -10.36 -6.12 -16.02
CA ALA A 228 -10.22 -5.80 -14.60
C ALA A 228 -10.16 -4.28 -14.33
N PHE A 229 -10.95 -3.52 -15.08
CA PHE A 229 -10.96 -2.06 -15.01
C PHE A 229 -11.45 -1.57 -13.64
N ALA A 230 -10.78 -0.54 -13.12
CA ALA A 230 -11.25 0.23 -11.97
C ALA A 230 -10.94 1.71 -12.15
N GLY A 231 -11.97 2.55 -12.06
CA GLY A 231 -11.84 4.00 -11.96
C GLY A 231 -12.00 4.45 -10.51
N ARG A 232 -11.21 5.44 -10.08
CA ARG A 232 -11.30 5.97 -8.72
C ARG A 232 -11.28 7.49 -8.75
N VAL A 233 -12.08 8.09 -7.89
CA VAL A 233 -12.01 9.51 -7.54
C VAL A 233 -12.02 9.65 -6.02
N GLY A 234 -11.25 10.59 -5.50
CA GLY A 234 -11.10 10.74 -4.07
C GLY A 234 -10.87 12.18 -3.64
N TYR A 235 -11.22 12.42 -2.39
CA TYR A 235 -10.99 13.65 -1.65
C TYR A 235 -10.35 13.30 -0.33
N GLY A 236 -9.31 14.07 0.07
CA GLY A 236 -8.63 13.83 1.32
C GLY A 236 -8.07 15.12 1.93
N LYS A 237 -7.78 15.05 3.22
CA LYS A 237 -7.04 16.06 3.95
C LYS A 237 -5.60 15.58 4.18
N VAL A 238 -4.64 16.42 3.84
CA VAL A 238 -3.22 16.17 4.12
C VAL A 238 -2.87 16.76 5.47
N TYR A 239 -3.30 18.01 5.72
CA TYR A 239 -3.18 18.71 6.98
C TYR A 239 -4.41 19.54 7.27
N GLN A 240 -4.81 19.58 8.55
CA GLN A 240 -5.78 20.49 9.11
C GLN A 240 -5.07 21.35 10.15
N TRP A 241 -4.84 22.62 9.82
CA TRP A 241 -4.00 23.50 10.63
C TRP A 241 -4.77 24.24 11.72
N ASP A 242 -6.04 24.49 11.48
CA ASP A 242 -6.96 25.21 12.37
C ASP A 242 -7.51 24.35 13.52
N GLU A 243 -7.35 23.02 13.46
CA GLU A 243 -7.72 22.10 14.55
C GLU A 243 -6.68 22.02 15.68
N THR A 244 -5.53 22.69 15.55
CA THR A 244 -4.49 22.69 16.58
C THR A 244 -4.68 23.88 17.52
N ASP A 245 -4.34 23.70 18.80
CA ASP A 245 -4.39 24.74 19.84
C ASP A 245 -3.49 25.94 19.49
N GLY A 246 -3.95 26.82 18.64
CA GLY A 246 -3.26 28.04 18.26
C GLY A 246 -3.30 28.30 16.75
N GLU A 247 -3.20 29.56 16.41
CA GLU A 247 -3.13 30.00 15.03
C GLU A 247 -1.85 29.48 14.36
N VAL A 248 -2.00 28.60 13.39
CA VAL A 248 -0.90 28.19 12.51
C VAL A 248 -0.78 29.20 11.39
N ARG A 249 0.39 29.80 11.28
CA ARG A 249 0.65 30.86 10.29
C ARG A 249 1.74 30.45 9.33
N ASP A 250 1.57 30.86 8.07
CA ASP A 250 2.64 30.75 7.10
C ASP A 250 3.86 31.56 7.56
N TRP A 251 4.98 30.88 7.62
CA TRP A 251 6.24 31.42 8.11
C TRP A 251 6.75 32.62 7.31
N ILE A 252 6.40 32.68 6.04
CA ILE A 252 6.89 33.70 5.12
C ILE A 252 5.97 34.93 5.15
N SER A 253 4.67 34.72 5.05
CA SER A 253 3.70 35.80 4.96
C SER A 253 3.12 36.23 6.30
N GLY A 254 3.26 35.41 7.34
CA GLY A 254 2.63 35.61 8.65
C GLY A 254 1.10 35.53 8.60
N LYS A 255 0.53 35.12 7.46
CA LYS A 255 -0.92 34.95 7.29
C LYS A 255 -1.35 33.58 7.82
N GLU A 256 -2.61 33.48 8.19
CA GLU A 256 -3.23 32.22 8.56
C GLU A 256 -3.12 31.19 7.41
N THR A 257 -2.82 29.95 7.76
CA THR A 257 -2.58 28.88 6.81
C THR A 257 -3.86 28.12 6.56
N ALA A 258 -4.21 27.96 5.29
CA ALA A 258 -5.33 27.13 4.90
C ALA A 258 -5.00 25.64 5.02
N ASP A 259 -6.04 24.83 5.22
CA ASP A 259 -5.93 23.37 5.21
C ASP A 259 -5.40 22.85 3.88
N SER A 260 -4.47 21.91 3.96
CA SER A 260 -3.97 21.22 2.77
C SER A 260 -4.92 20.11 2.34
N THR A 261 -5.50 20.25 1.16
CA THR A 261 -6.49 19.34 0.59
C THR A 261 -5.92 18.57 -0.59
N LEU A 262 -6.35 17.32 -0.74
CA LEU A 262 -5.95 16.44 -1.83
C LEU A 262 -7.18 15.99 -2.62
N TYR A 263 -7.12 16.16 -3.94
CA TYR A 263 -8.04 15.56 -4.91
C TYR A 263 -7.30 14.50 -5.70
N TYR A 264 -7.93 13.36 -5.87
CA TYR A 264 -7.33 12.18 -6.51
C TYR A 264 -8.23 11.63 -7.60
N GLY A 265 -7.62 11.22 -8.70
CA GLY A 265 -8.27 10.46 -9.76
C GLY A 265 -7.34 9.40 -10.32
N SER A 266 -7.85 8.20 -10.59
CA SER A 266 -7.09 7.16 -11.27
C SER A 266 -7.97 6.24 -12.09
N ALA A 267 -7.36 5.65 -13.10
CA ALA A 267 -7.91 4.53 -13.84
C ALA A 267 -6.84 3.44 -13.96
N GLU A 268 -7.25 2.20 -13.77
CA GLU A 268 -6.40 1.03 -13.97
C GLU A 268 -7.12 0.01 -14.85
N ALA A 269 -6.35 -0.71 -15.68
CA ALA A 269 -6.87 -1.78 -16.48
C ALA A 269 -5.77 -2.79 -16.84
N ARG A 270 -6.17 -4.04 -17.01
CA ARG A 270 -5.40 -5.06 -17.72
C ARG A 270 -5.56 -4.82 -19.21
N LEU A 271 -4.44 -4.73 -19.94
CA LEU A 271 -4.46 -4.58 -21.38
C LEU A 271 -4.47 -5.97 -22.06
N PRO A 272 -5.13 -6.12 -23.25
CA PRO A 272 -5.21 -7.38 -23.99
C PRO A 272 -3.89 -7.69 -24.72
N LEU A 273 -2.81 -7.93 -23.99
CA LEU A 273 -1.45 -8.15 -24.49
C LEU A 273 -1.01 -9.62 -24.37
N ASP A 274 -1.97 -10.55 -24.27
CA ASP A 274 -1.71 -12.00 -24.13
C ASP A 274 -0.92 -12.55 -25.33
N SER A 275 -1.20 -12.04 -26.53
CA SER A 275 -0.55 -12.47 -27.77
C SER A 275 0.97 -12.23 -27.82
N ILE A 276 1.47 -11.28 -27.04
CA ILE A 276 2.90 -10.96 -26.92
C ILE A 276 3.49 -11.39 -25.58
N GLY A 277 2.80 -12.30 -24.86
CA GLY A 277 3.27 -12.86 -23.60
C GLY A 277 3.14 -11.94 -22.38
N LEU A 278 2.40 -10.86 -22.48
CA LEU A 278 2.15 -9.89 -21.39
C LEU A 278 0.75 -10.03 -20.80
N GLY A 279 0.21 -11.23 -20.73
CA GLY A 279 -1.15 -11.48 -20.26
C GLY A 279 -1.41 -11.07 -18.81
N ASN A 280 -0.43 -11.22 -17.94
CA ASN A 280 -0.53 -10.75 -16.55
C ASN A 280 0.07 -9.33 -16.41
N ASN A 281 -0.64 -8.34 -16.91
CA ASN A 281 -0.21 -6.95 -16.91
C ASN A 281 -1.20 -6.05 -16.18
N LEU A 282 -0.76 -4.83 -15.90
CA LEU A 282 -1.59 -3.75 -15.41
C LEU A 282 -1.06 -2.41 -15.92
N ALA A 283 -1.93 -1.59 -16.46
CA ALA A 283 -1.68 -0.20 -16.75
C ALA A 283 -2.46 0.67 -15.75
N VAL A 284 -1.81 1.71 -15.24
CA VAL A 284 -2.43 2.68 -14.31
C VAL A 284 -2.11 4.09 -14.78
N VAL A 285 -3.13 4.93 -14.81
CA VAL A 285 -3.00 6.38 -14.97
C VAL A 285 -3.57 7.03 -13.72
N SER A 286 -2.89 8.02 -13.17
CA SER A 286 -3.36 8.71 -11.98
C SER A 286 -2.99 10.18 -11.99
N TYR A 287 -3.83 10.96 -11.31
CA TYR A 287 -3.68 12.38 -11.13
C TYR A 287 -3.99 12.75 -9.69
N VAL A 288 -3.18 13.63 -9.13
CA VAL A 288 -3.38 14.20 -7.80
C VAL A 288 -3.23 15.71 -7.90
N ARG A 289 -4.18 16.44 -7.34
CA ARG A 289 -4.04 17.87 -7.06
C ARG A 289 -3.96 18.07 -5.56
N LEU A 290 -2.87 18.67 -5.12
CA LEU A 290 -2.72 19.20 -3.77
C LEU A 290 -3.07 20.67 -3.81
N GLN A 291 -4.02 21.09 -3.02
CA GLN A 291 -4.43 22.48 -2.87
C GLN A 291 -3.98 22.99 -1.52
N ASP A 292 -3.49 24.24 -1.49
CA ASP A 292 -2.96 24.92 -0.31
C ASP A 292 -1.95 24.04 0.43
N PHE A 293 -1.03 23.46 -0.35
CA PHE A 293 -0.04 22.52 0.17
C PHE A 293 0.95 23.24 1.06
N SER A 294 0.97 22.89 2.33
CA SER A 294 1.84 23.48 3.34
C SER A 294 2.67 22.40 4.03
N LEU A 295 3.89 22.73 4.39
CA LEU A 295 4.78 21.84 5.13
C LEU A 295 5.20 22.50 6.45
N PRO A 296 5.12 21.77 7.58
CA PRO A 296 5.65 22.28 8.84
C PRO A 296 7.16 22.47 8.76
N ILE A 297 7.61 23.49 9.48
CA ILE A 297 9.04 23.82 9.60
C ILE A 297 9.51 23.35 10.96
N ASP A 298 10.41 22.40 10.98
CA ASP A 298 11.17 22.11 12.18
C ASP A 298 12.63 22.51 11.97
N ASN A 299 12.92 23.77 12.21
CA ASN A 299 14.26 24.26 12.17
C ASN A 299 14.53 25.08 13.43
N GLY A 300 15.01 24.40 14.48
CA GLY A 300 15.30 25.02 15.77
C GLY A 300 16.17 26.29 15.70
N LEU A 301 17.01 26.40 14.64
CA LEU A 301 17.83 27.58 14.40
C LEU A 301 16.98 28.76 13.85
N LEU A 302 16.04 28.48 12.97
CA LEU A 302 15.15 29.48 12.38
C LEU A 302 14.05 29.91 13.35
N ASN A 303 13.56 29.02 14.18
CA ASN A 303 12.55 29.33 15.21
C ASN A 303 13.05 30.33 16.26
N SER A 304 14.38 30.45 16.47
CA SER A 304 14.95 31.44 17.38
C SER A 304 15.04 32.86 16.80
N PHE A 305 14.98 33.01 15.49
CA PHE A 305 15.07 34.31 14.79
C PHE A 305 13.74 34.85 14.28
N LEU A 306 12.67 34.08 14.37
CA LEU A 306 11.40 34.38 13.71
C LEU A 306 10.29 34.71 14.72
N ALA A 307 9.36 35.53 14.26
CA ALA A 307 8.19 35.89 15.07
C ALA A 307 7.44 34.65 15.56
N ARG A 308 7.04 34.66 16.82
CA ARG A 308 6.26 33.60 17.46
C ARG A 308 5.03 33.27 16.60
N GLY A 309 4.85 32.02 16.26
CA GLY A 309 3.63 31.50 15.64
C GLY A 309 3.75 31.09 14.16
N ALA A 310 4.91 31.29 13.50
CA ALA A 310 5.06 30.87 12.12
C ALA A 310 5.66 29.45 12.02
N ASN A 311 4.84 28.47 11.71
CA ASN A 311 5.22 27.06 11.84
C ASN A 311 5.19 26.27 10.52
N VAL A 312 4.77 26.87 9.41
CA VAL A 312 4.62 26.17 8.14
C VAL A 312 5.11 26.98 6.94
N TYR A 313 5.49 26.28 5.86
CA TYR A 313 5.68 26.87 4.54
C TYR A 313 4.46 26.61 3.67
N ASP A 314 3.86 27.64 3.16
CA ASP A 314 2.86 27.54 2.10
C ASP A 314 3.56 27.38 0.75
N LEU A 315 3.37 26.26 0.12
CA LEU A 315 3.95 25.89 -1.18
C LEU A 315 3.00 26.10 -2.34
N GLY A 316 1.77 26.58 -2.06
CA GLY A 316 0.73 26.74 -3.06
C GLY A 316 0.11 25.41 -3.50
N ASN A 317 -0.24 25.33 -4.77
CA ASN A 317 -0.87 24.15 -5.34
C ASN A 317 0.14 23.28 -6.08
N ALA A 318 -0.14 21.98 -6.15
CA ALA A 318 0.67 21.04 -6.92
C ALA A 318 -0.21 20.08 -7.71
N ASP A 319 0.06 19.97 -9.00
CA ASP A 319 -0.56 19.03 -9.92
C ASP A 319 0.45 17.92 -10.22
N ILE A 320 0.03 16.68 -10.03
CA ILE A 320 0.88 15.50 -10.13
C ILE A 320 0.19 14.48 -11.02
N ALA A 321 0.86 14.03 -12.06
CA ALA A 321 0.37 12.97 -12.94
C ALA A 321 1.34 11.79 -12.96
N ASN A 322 0.82 10.59 -13.06
CA ASN A 322 1.60 9.38 -13.16
C ASN A 322 1.02 8.43 -14.20
N ILE A 323 1.90 7.78 -14.96
CA ILE A 323 1.57 6.65 -15.81
C ILE A 323 2.45 5.49 -15.37
N HIS A 324 1.85 4.34 -15.12
CA HIS A 324 2.52 3.13 -14.68
C HIS A 324 2.08 1.93 -15.51
N PHE A 325 3.01 1.07 -15.82
CA PHE A 325 2.76 -0.21 -16.45
C PHE A 325 3.61 -1.29 -15.76
N GLU A 326 3.02 -2.43 -15.50
CA GLU A 326 3.71 -3.60 -14.96
C GLU A 326 3.25 -4.88 -15.65
N ALA A 327 4.14 -5.87 -15.74
CA ALA A 327 3.81 -7.20 -16.22
C ALA A 327 4.57 -8.27 -15.43
N TYR A 328 3.89 -9.35 -15.14
CA TYR A 328 4.41 -10.46 -14.35
C TYR A 328 4.47 -11.73 -15.17
N ASN A 329 5.52 -12.52 -14.91
CA ASN A 329 5.77 -13.81 -15.54
C ASN A 329 5.66 -13.72 -17.08
N VAL A 330 6.36 -12.75 -17.66
CA VAL A 330 6.34 -12.45 -19.10
C VAL A 330 6.60 -13.70 -19.91
N ALA A 331 5.69 -14.07 -20.77
CA ALA A 331 5.74 -15.27 -21.62
C ALA A 331 6.06 -16.57 -20.85
N GLY A 332 5.72 -16.65 -19.56
CA GLY A 332 6.02 -17.82 -18.71
C GLY A 332 7.48 -17.93 -18.27
N SER A 333 8.31 -16.92 -18.50
CA SER A 333 9.76 -16.95 -18.27
C SER A 333 10.19 -16.78 -16.82
N GLY A 334 9.29 -16.35 -15.91
CA GLY A 334 9.66 -15.92 -14.57
C GLY A 334 10.11 -14.46 -14.48
N PHE A 335 10.17 -13.74 -15.62
CA PHE A 335 10.53 -12.32 -15.63
C PHE A 335 9.33 -11.44 -15.30
N ASN A 336 9.53 -10.51 -14.37
CA ASN A 336 8.56 -9.51 -13.93
C ASN A 336 9.17 -8.12 -14.10
N TYR A 337 8.43 -7.15 -14.59
CA TYR A 337 8.96 -5.80 -14.73
C TYR A 337 7.87 -4.74 -14.53
N PHE A 338 8.32 -3.53 -14.28
CA PHE A 338 7.49 -2.34 -14.26
C PHE A 338 8.22 -1.16 -14.90
N THR A 339 7.43 -0.21 -15.36
CA THR A 339 7.88 1.12 -15.75
C THR A 339 6.88 2.16 -15.25
N SER A 340 7.38 3.27 -14.75
CA SER A 340 6.55 4.35 -14.23
C SER A 340 7.16 5.68 -14.59
N PHE A 341 6.31 6.63 -15.01
CA PHE A 341 6.69 7.99 -15.31
C PHE A 341 5.84 8.94 -14.49
N GLY A 342 6.48 9.92 -13.88
CA GLY A 342 5.84 10.93 -13.06
C GLY A 342 6.13 12.33 -13.56
N TYR A 343 5.08 13.16 -13.55
CA TYR A 343 5.16 14.57 -13.86
C TYR A 343 4.58 15.39 -12.71
N TYR A 344 5.17 16.52 -12.43
CA TYR A 344 4.85 17.37 -11.30
C TYR A 344 4.94 18.84 -11.70
N LYS A 345 3.92 19.63 -11.33
CA LYS A 345 3.85 21.05 -11.59
C LYS A 345 3.33 21.79 -10.37
N GLY A 346 4.06 22.80 -9.90
CA GLY A 346 3.60 23.70 -8.84
C GLY A 346 2.98 24.96 -9.42
N SER A 347 1.99 25.52 -8.73
CA SER A 347 1.32 26.78 -9.08
C SER A 347 0.88 27.56 -7.84
N ASP A 348 0.46 28.80 -8.06
CA ASP A 348 -0.20 29.70 -7.10
C ASP A 348 0.59 29.90 -5.80
N ARG A 349 1.90 30.00 -5.92
CA ARG A 349 2.77 30.29 -4.78
C ARG A 349 2.59 31.71 -4.34
N ARG A 350 2.44 31.88 -3.03
CA ARG A 350 2.49 33.20 -2.44
C ARG A 350 3.90 33.77 -2.60
N GLN A 351 4.00 34.98 -3.16
CA GLN A 351 5.25 35.72 -3.17
C GLN A 351 5.65 36.02 -1.73
N ILE A 352 6.93 35.91 -1.45
CA ILE A 352 7.51 36.21 -0.14
C ILE A 352 7.38 37.70 0.10
N GLU A 353 6.38 38.15 0.84
CA GLU A 353 6.32 39.47 1.42
C GLU A 353 7.04 39.44 2.76
N LEU A 354 8.20 40.05 2.82
CA LEU A 354 9.01 40.06 4.04
C LEU A 354 8.41 41.05 5.04
N ALA A 355 7.94 40.53 6.17
CA ALA A 355 7.21 41.32 7.15
C ALA A 355 8.13 42.21 8.04
N SER A 356 9.46 42.08 7.99
CA SER A 356 10.36 42.89 8.82
C SER A 356 11.76 43.11 8.21
N THR A 357 12.43 44.18 8.65
CA THR A 357 13.81 44.52 8.25
C THR A 357 14.84 43.46 8.66
N THR A 358 14.63 42.73 9.74
CA THR A 358 15.50 41.62 10.16
C THR A 358 15.35 40.41 9.25
N GLN A 359 14.13 40.14 8.80
CA GLN A 359 13.88 39.08 7.80
C GLN A 359 14.45 39.46 6.45
N ALA A 360 14.46 40.75 6.08
CA ALA A 360 15.06 41.24 4.85
C ALA A 360 16.58 41.04 4.78
N ALA A 361 17.29 41.05 5.90
CA ALA A 361 18.73 40.81 5.93
C ALA A 361 19.08 39.32 5.70
N ILE A 362 18.26 38.40 6.18
CA ILE A 362 18.43 36.93 6.03
C ILE A 362 17.74 36.43 4.74
N ALA A 363 16.78 37.19 4.24
CA ALA A 363 15.97 36.86 3.07
C ALA A 363 16.76 36.47 1.81
N PRO A 364 17.86 37.11 1.41
CA PRO A 364 18.57 36.73 0.21
C PRO A 364 19.17 35.32 0.29
N GLN A 365 19.61 34.88 1.48
CA GLN A 365 20.13 33.51 1.67
C GLN A 365 18.98 32.51 1.70
N ILE A 366 17.90 32.82 2.40
CA ILE A 366 16.71 32.00 2.46
C ILE A 366 16.04 31.94 1.09
N GLN A 367 15.88 33.05 0.38
CA GLN A 367 15.35 33.09 -0.99
C GLN A 367 16.23 32.33 -1.98
N ARG A 368 17.55 32.33 -1.84
CA ARG A 368 18.45 31.52 -2.68
C ARG A 368 18.28 30.03 -2.40
N GLN A 369 18.07 29.65 -1.15
CA GLN A 369 17.83 28.25 -0.75
C GLN A 369 16.40 27.81 -1.05
N LEU A 370 15.43 28.72 -0.89
CA LEU A 370 13.99 28.49 -1.05
C LEU A 370 13.45 29.06 -2.36
N ARG A 371 14.26 29.26 -3.38
CA ARG A 371 13.73 29.61 -4.71
C ARG A 371 12.82 28.49 -5.19
N PHE A 372 11.61 28.53 -4.69
CA PHE A 372 10.49 27.75 -5.19
C PHE A 372 10.20 28.24 -6.60
N ASN A 373 10.73 27.57 -7.58
CA ASN A 373 10.43 27.88 -8.94
C ASN A 373 9.15 27.13 -9.30
N GLU A 374 8.21 27.79 -9.95
CA GLU A 374 7.08 27.19 -10.65
C GLU A 374 7.57 26.36 -11.83
N LYS A 375 8.53 25.52 -11.60
CA LYS A 375 9.18 24.69 -12.60
C LYS A 375 8.59 23.30 -12.60
N ASP A 376 8.37 22.82 -13.78
CA ASP A 376 7.96 21.44 -13.99
C ASP A 376 9.06 20.47 -13.57
N ALA A 377 8.65 19.35 -13.05
CA ALA A 377 9.54 18.27 -12.69
C ALA A 377 9.00 16.94 -13.21
N TRP A 378 9.89 16.02 -13.49
CA TRP A 378 9.51 14.69 -13.93
C TRP A 378 10.47 13.65 -13.39
N SER A 379 10.01 12.42 -13.36
CA SER A 379 10.82 11.25 -13.00
C SER A 379 10.45 10.06 -13.85
N ALA A 380 11.40 9.15 -13.97
CA ALA A 380 11.20 7.84 -14.57
C ALA A 380 11.73 6.77 -13.62
N HIS A 381 10.98 5.70 -13.45
CA HIS A 381 11.36 4.55 -12.64
C HIS A 381 11.08 3.28 -13.43
N ILE A 382 12.09 2.49 -13.64
CA ILE A 382 12.00 1.19 -14.32
C ILE A 382 12.69 0.14 -13.48
N GLY A 383 12.15 -1.04 -13.45
CA GLY A 383 12.79 -2.16 -12.77
C GLY A 383 12.22 -3.49 -13.21
N GLY A 384 12.92 -4.53 -12.81
CA GLY A 384 12.49 -5.89 -13.06
C GLY A 384 13.07 -6.86 -12.06
N ARG A 385 12.44 -8.02 -11.98
CA ARG A 385 12.86 -9.15 -11.16
C ARG A 385 12.71 -10.43 -11.96
N TYR A 386 13.74 -11.23 -11.93
CA TYR A 386 13.71 -12.58 -12.50
C TYR A 386 13.59 -13.61 -11.37
N ASP A 387 12.55 -14.42 -11.42
CA ASP A 387 12.27 -15.48 -10.48
C ASP A 387 12.86 -16.78 -11.04
N PHE A 388 14.14 -17.09 -10.70
CA PHE A 388 14.84 -18.30 -11.16
C PHE A 388 14.15 -19.57 -10.66
N THR A 389 13.73 -19.52 -9.41
CA THR A 389 12.94 -20.55 -8.74
C THR A 389 11.91 -19.89 -7.82
N GLN A 390 11.07 -20.67 -7.19
CA GLN A 390 10.19 -20.14 -6.13
C GLN A 390 10.98 -19.54 -4.97
N SER A 391 12.19 -20.05 -4.70
CA SER A 391 13.03 -19.63 -3.58
C SER A 391 14.04 -18.55 -3.95
N LEU A 392 14.56 -18.49 -5.16
CA LEU A 392 15.62 -17.54 -5.55
C LEU A 392 15.15 -16.57 -6.62
N LYS A 393 15.26 -15.28 -6.29
CA LYS A 393 14.85 -14.19 -7.18
C LYS A 393 15.92 -13.10 -7.18
N LEU A 394 16.18 -12.51 -8.34
CA LEU A 394 17.09 -11.37 -8.50
C LEU A 394 16.37 -10.23 -9.19
N GLY A 395 16.56 -9.02 -8.72
CA GLY A 395 15.94 -7.84 -9.29
C GLY A 395 16.88 -6.65 -9.34
N ALA A 396 16.56 -5.73 -10.24
CA ALA A 396 17.25 -4.46 -10.39
C ALA A 396 16.24 -3.36 -10.72
N GLU A 397 16.51 -2.17 -10.20
CA GLU A 397 15.70 -0.98 -10.44
C GLU A 397 16.59 0.21 -10.78
N TYR A 398 16.09 1.09 -11.62
CA TYR A 398 16.73 2.36 -11.94
C TYR A 398 15.72 3.49 -11.87
N PHE A 399 16.11 4.56 -11.20
CA PHE A 399 15.29 5.76 -11.04
C PHE A 399 16.08 6.98 -11.51
N TYR A 400 15.37 7.89 -12.19
CA TYR A 400 15.86 9.21 -12.52
C TYR A 400 14.84 10.26 -12.12
N GLY A 401 15.28 11.26 -11.35
CA GLY A 401 14.50 12.45 -11.05
C GLY A 401 15.11 13.69 -11.67
N SER A 402 14.30 14.53 -12.29
CA SER A 402 14.72 15.79 -12.87
C SER A 402 15.12 16.82 -11.81
N ARG A 403 15.60 17.98 -12.23
CA ARG A 403 16.17 19.03 -11.37
C ARG A 403 15.29 19.46 -10.20
N TYR A 404 13.97 19.57 -10.42
CA TYR A 404 13.02 20.04 -9.40
C TYR A 404 12.16 18.92 -8.84
N TRP A 405 12.48 17.68 -9.17
CA TRP A 405 11.74 16.53 -8.72
C TRP A 405 11.60 16.49 -7.20
N TYR A 406 10.41 16.18 -6.76
CA TYR A 406 10.08 15.95 -5.37
C TYR A 406 9.02 14.86 -5.26
N THR A 407 9.17 13.96 -4.31
CA THR A 407 8.14 13.01 -3.91
C THR A 407 7.90 13.16 -2.41
N MET A 408 6.64 13.05 -1.98
CA MET A 408 6.29 13.08 -0.57
C MET A 408 6.57 11.74 0.11
N SER A 409 7.66 11.09 -0.26
CA SER A 409 8.09 9.85 0.36
C SER A 409 9.18 10.09 1.39
N ARG A 410 9.20 9.24 2.42
CA ARG A 410 10.24 9.23 3.45
C ARG A 410 11.07 7.96 3.39
N PRO A 411 12.28 7.98 3.93
CA PRO A 411 13.04 6.77 4.14
C PRO A 411 12.22 5.77 4.95
N SER A 412 12.29 4.51 4.57
CA SER A 412 11.75 3.38 5.34
C SER A 412 12.87 2.39 5.66
N ILE A 413 12.58 1.40 6.49
CA ILE A 413 13.57 0.34 6.73
C ILE A 413 13.87 -0.46 5.47
N ASN A 414 12.92 -0.50 4.52
CA ASN A 414 13.06 -1.21 3.24
C ASN A 414 13.75 -0.36 2.16
N ASP A 415 13.78 0.97 2.32
CA ASP A 415 14.41 1.94 1.42
C ASP A 415 15.03 3.09 2.23
N PRO A 416 16.14 2.82 2.94
CA PRO A 416 16.74 3.81 3.86
C PRO A 416 17.30 5.04 3.15
N LEU A 417 17.64 4.95 1.87
CA LEU A 417 18.10 6.08 1.08
C LEU A 417 16.98 6.86 0.39
N ASN A 418 15.75 6.34 0.38
CA ASN A 418 14.61 6.92 -0.32
C ASN A 418 14.93 7.19 -1.81
N ILE A 419 15.08 6.11 -2.56
CA ILE A 419 15.52 6.12 -3.97
C ILE A 419 14.69 7.08 -4.84
N ARG A 420 13.39 7.20 -4.55
CA ARG A 420 12.45 8.04 -5.32
C ARG A 420 12.54 9.54 -5.02
N MET A 421 13.26 9.94 -3.96
CA MET A 421 13.55 11.35 -3.66
C MET A 421 14.79 11.87 -4.41
N THR A 422 15.42 11.05 -5.23
CA THR A 422 16.66 11.39 -5.93
C THR A 422 16.40 12.46 -7.00
N ARG A 423 17.22 13.50 -7.01
CA ARG A 423 17.35 14.46 -8.11
C ARG A 423 18.61 14.14 -8.89
N GLY A 424 18.49 13.25 -9.86
CA GLY A 424 19.60 12.63 -10.57
C GLY A 424 19.34 11.14 -10.74
N HIS A 425 20.33 10.33 -10.47
CA HIS A 425 20.32 8.88 -10.77
C HIS A 425 20.31 8.07 -9.49
N ALA A 426 19.49 7.03 -9.47
CA ALA A 426 19.55 6.01 -8.44
C ALA A 426 19.40 4.62 -9.07
N ALA A 427 20.07 3.65 -8.49
CA ALA A 427 19.98 2.25 -8.88
C ALA A 427 19.91 1.38 -7.62
N ASP A 428 19.12 0.33 -7.68
CA ASP A 428 19.03 -0.71 -6.65
C ASP A 428 19.18 -2.08 -7.29
N LEU A 429 20.01 -2.92 -6.68
CA LEU A 429 20.21 -4.32 -7.08
C LEU A 429 19.90 -5.18 -5.85
N TYR A 430 19.03 -6.18 -6.00
CA TYR A 430 18.62 -7.00 -4.87
C TYR A 430 18.48 -8.47 -5.23
N GLY A 431 18.78 -9.31 -4.24
CA GLY A 431 18.50 -10.74 -4.26
C GLY A 431 17.56 -11.11 -3.13
N ILE A 432 16.63 -12.01 -3.41
CA ILE A 432 15.67 -12.56 -2.45
C ILE A 432 15.88 -14.05 -2.37
N TRP A 433 16.04 -14.54 -1.14
CA TRP A 433 16.00 -15.96 -0.84
C TRP A 433 14.80 -16.25 0.05
N GLN A 434 13.80 -16.91 -0.51
CA GLN A 434 12.55 -17.29 0.14
C GLN A 434 12.67 -18.70 0.70
N PHE A 435 12.51 -18.85 2.01
CA PHE A 435 12.57 -20.15 2.72
C PHE A 435 11.27 -20.92 2.57
N ASP A 436 10.16 -20.20 2.77
CA ASP A 436 8.80 -20.68 2.61
C ASP A 436 7.88 -19.54 2.17
N ARG A 437 6.58 -19.75 2.10
CA ARG A 437 5.63 -18.72 1.67
C ARG A 437 5.56 -17.49 2.61
N ASN A 438 6.03 -17.63 3.84
CA ASN A 438 5.90 -16.64 4.89
C ASN A 438 7.21 -15.90 5.18
N GLN A 439 8.37 -16.49 4.82
CA GLN A 439 9.67 -16.03 5.26
C GLN A 439 10.65 -15.88 4.10
N PHE A 440 11.36 -14.77 4.08
CA PHE A 440 12.44 -14.55 3.12
C PHE A 440 13.50 -13.60 3.67
N VAL A 441 14.69 -13.68 3.13
CA VAL A 441 15.74 -12.68 3.30
C VAL A 441 15.95 -11.92 2.00
N ARG A 442 16.33 -10.65 2.14
CA ARG A 442 16.75 -9.79 1.03
C ARG A 442 18.12 -9.20 1.29
N LEU A 443 19.00 -9.34 0.34
CA LEU A 443 20.26 -8.58 0.26
C LEU A 443 20.11 -7.53 -0.84
N SER A 444 20.41 -6.29 -0.57
CA SER A 444 20.35 -5.22 -1.57
C SER A 444 21.55 -4.29 -1.52
N TYR A 445 21.88 -3.74 -2.69
CA TYR A 445 22.85 -2.68 -2.88
C TYR A 445 22.19 -1.53 -3.61
N THR A 446 22.10 -0.39 -2.95
CA THR A 446 21.50 0.83 -3.49
C THR A 446 22.58 1.87 -3.72
N TYR A 447 22.58 2.51 -4.88
CA TYR A 447 23.43 3.65 -5.22
C TYR A 447 22.59 4.84 -5.62
N ILE A 448 22.92 6.02 -5.06
CA ILE A 448 22.25 7.29 -5.39
C ILE A 448 23.32 8.33 -5.75
N LYS A 449 23.08 9.05 -6.84
CA LYS A 449 23.80 10.25 -7.23
C LYS A 449 22.85 11.41 -7.45
N ASN A 450 22.80 12.35 -6.51
CA ASN A 450 22.09 13.60 -6.71
C ASN A 450 22.98 14.58 -7.48
N LEU A 451 22.42 15.15 -8.53
CA LEU A 451 23.07 16.16 -9.38
C LEU A 451 22.77 17.58 -8.92
N TRP A 452 21.76 17.75 -8.09
CA TRP A 452 21.30 19.04 -7.58
C TRP A 452 21.02 18.98 -6.09
N GLY A 453 21.27 20.11 -5.41
CA GLY A 453 21.03 20.25 -3.98
C GLY A 453 19.57 20.31 -3.59
N ASN A 454 19.32 20.38 -2.27
CA ASN A 454 18.00 20.58 -1.64
C ASN A 454 16.91 19.59 -2.10
N ARG A 455 17.26 18.32 -2.23
CA ARG A 455 16.33 17.25 -2.59
C ARG A 455 15.16 17.09 -1.61
N SER A 456 15.34 17.55 -0.38
CA SER A 456 14.32 17.48 0.67
C SER A 456 13.26 18.55 0.58
N LEU A 457 13.48 19.59 -0.25
CA LEU A 457 12.55 20.69 -0.39
C LEU A 457 11.74 20.55 -1.67
N PRO A 458 10.42 20.58 -1.59
CA PRO A 458 9.57 20.63 -2.75
C PRO A 458 9.94 21.82 -3.63
N PHE A 459 10.14 21.61 -4.93
CA PHE A 459 10.41 22.65 -5.94
C PHE A 459 11.59 23.60 -5.63
N GLY A 460 12.31 23.40 -4.52
CA GLY A 460 13.31 24.36 -4.05
C GLY A 460 14.73 24.05 -4.46
N GLY A 461 15.58 25.06 -4.40
CA GLY A 461 17.03 25.03 -4.23
C GLY A 461 17.83 24.12 -5.14
N ALA A 462 17.37 23.81 -6.33
CA ALA A 462 17.99 22.86 -7.25
C ALA A 462 19.22 23.42 -7.97
N ALA A 463 20.15 23.97 -7.23
CA ALA A 463 21.41 24.46 -7.78
C ALA A 463 22.43 23.34 -7.94
N LYS A 464 23.23 23.37 -9.02
CA LYS A 464 24.41 22.49 -9.15
C LYS A 464 25.57 22.98 -8.29
N LYS A 465 25.73 24.31 -8.18
CA LYS A 465 26.73 24.97 -7.36
C LYS A 465 26.08 26.12 -6.60
N ILE A 466 26.51 26.32 -5.36
CA ILE A 466 26.18 27.48 -4.54
C ILE A 466 27.52 28.07 -4.11
N ASP A 467 27.73 29.35 -4.40
CA ASP A 467 28.98 30.08 -4.11
C ASP A 467 30.27 29.31 -4.56
N GLY A 468 30.17 28.71 -5.77
CA GLY A 468 31.26 27.90 -6.35
C GLY A 468 31.34 26.44 -5.86
N VAL A 469 30.66 26.10 -4.78
CA VAL A 469 30.67 24.73 -4.19
C VAL A 469 29.66 23.84 -4.87
N SER A 470 30.12 22.67 -5.32
CA SER A 470 29.21 21.64 -5.92
C SER A 470 28.22 21.12 -4.90
N GLN A 471 26.95 21.06 -5.31
CA GLN A 471 25.85 20.50 -4.51
C GLN A 471 25.59 19.03 -4.83
N GLU A 472 26.43 18.41 -5.64
CA GLU A 472 26.31 16.98 -5.92
C GLU A 472 26.54 16.15 -4.66
N SER A 473 25.75 15.11 -4.50
CA SER A 473 25.93 14.14 -3.43
C SER A 473 25.80 12.72 -3.95
N THR A 474 26.52 11.81 -3.31
CA THR A 474 26.41 10.37 -3.58
C THR A 474 26.13 9.62 -2.29
N ALA A 475 25.39 8.54 -2.37
CA ALA A 475 25.19 7.60 -1.27
C ALA A 475 25.15 6.17 -1.79
N ASN A 476 25.74 5.27 -1.02
CA ASN A 476 25.65 3.82 -1.23
C ASN A 476 25.09 3.20 0.02
N ASN A 477 24.26 2.17 -0.14
CA ASN A 477 23.76 1.39 0.98
C ASN A 477 23.83 -0.09 0.66
N ILE A 478 24.40 -0.88 1.57
CA ILE A 478 24.31 -2.33 1.56
C ILE A 478 23.39 -2.72 2.71
N MET A 479 22.37 -3.51 2.40
CA MET A 479 21.35 -3.87 3.38
C MET A 479 21.02 -5.35 3.31
N PHE A 480 20.95 -5.98 4.48
CA PHE A 480 20.42 -7.32 4.68
C PHE A 480 19.15 -7.24 5.52
N MET A 481 18.07 -7.82 5.04
CA MET A 481 16.77 -7.80 5.70
C MET A 481 16.19 -9.22 5.80
N TYR A 482 15.68 -9.56 6.97
CA TYR A 482 14.79 -10.70 7.18
C TYR A 482 13.35 -10.22 7.25
N ASN A 483 12.45 -10.95 6.62
CA ASN A 483 11.03 -10.62 6.56
C ASN A 483 10.19 -11.85 6.88
N LEU A 484 9.20 -11.65 7.74
CA LEU A 484 8.18 -12.62 8.12
C LEU A 484 6.80 -12.02 7.85
N LYS A 485 5.91 -12.79 7.23
CA LYS A 485 4.51 -12.41 6.98
C LYS A 485 3.60 -13.56 7.39
N TYR A 486 2.68 -13.28 8.30
CA TYR A 486 1.76 -14.29 8.83
C TYR A 486 0.32 -13.77 8.83
#